data_aa65934ca8efa490fcb9abd53526a970
#
_entry.id   aa65934ca8efa490fcb9abd53526a970
#
_cell.length_a   1.000
_cell.length_b   1.000
_cell.length_c   1.000
_cell.angle_alpha   90.00
_cell.angle_beta   90.00
_cell.angle_gamma   90.00
#
_symmetry.space_group_name_H-M   'P 1'
#
loop_
_entity.id
_entity.type
_entity.pdbx_description
1 polymer ?
#
loop_
_entity_poly.entity_id
_entity_poly.type
_entity_poly.pdbx_seq_one_letter_code
_entity_poly.pdbx_strand_id
1 'polypeptide(L)'
;MTVRILIADDHNLIRTGLRTILNAQPGLEIVGEAADGNEALRLAQLLRPDVVLTDISMPGPVGGGITVTKRLKELLPDTRVLILTVHEDESLLREAVRVGAAGYIVKRAAETELVSAIEAAMRGDLYIHPAMTRLLFKETAAAAPPSRPLTEALTQREIDVLRLLAKGYTNRQIADVLSLSMRTVEGHRSNLMSKLNLHSRVELTSFAEDHGLLE
;
A
#
# COMPACT_ATOMS: atom_id res chain seq x y z
N MET A 1 -11.26 -27.90 -11.58
CA MET A 1 -10.22 -27.74 -10.54
C MET A 1 -10.74 -26.68 -9.58
N THR A 2 -10.74 -26.92 -8.29
CA THR A 2 -11.25 -25.97 -7.29
C THR A 2 -10.11 -25.09 -6.84
N VAL A 3 -10.27 -23.76 -6.90
CA VAL A 3 -9.27 -22.77 -6.44
C VAL A 3 -9.45 -22.54 -4.94
N ARG A 4 -8.40 -22.78 -4.17
CA ARG A 4 -8.37 -22.69 -2.70
C ARG A 4 -7.93 -21.29 -2.28
N ILE A 5 -8.77 -20.60 -1.52
CA ILE A 5 -8.62 -19.18 -1.20
C ILE A 5 -8.48 -18.99 0.31
N LEU A 6 -7.46 -18.23 0.73
CA LEU A 6 -7.31 -17.70 2.08
C LEU A 6 -7.66 -16.21 2.06
N ILE A 7 -8.52 -15.75 2.98
CA ILE A 7 -8.89 -14.35 3.15
C ILE A 7 -8.15 -13.78 4.37
N ALA A 8 -7.49 -12.63 4.23
CA ALA A 8 -6.81 -11.93 5.30
C ALA A 8 -7.23 -10.45 5.34
N ASP A 9 -8.01 -10.06 6.34
CA ASP A 9 -8.50 -8.70 6.54
C ASP A 9 -8.84 -8.54 8.03
N ASP A 10 -8.50 -7.43 8.66
CA ASP A 10 -8.80 -7.19 10.08
C ASP A 10 -10.27 -6.83 10.32
N HIS A 11 -11.00 -6.43 9.26
CA HIS A 11 -12.41 -6.09 9.33
C HIS A 11 -13.33 -7.30 9.10
N ASN A 12 -13.97 -7.78 10.15
CA ASN A 12 -14.87 -8.94 10.07
C ASN A 12 -16.01 -8.79 9.04
N LEU A 13 -16.54 -7.57 8.88
CA LEU A 13 -17.60 -7.30 7.91
C LEU A 13 -17.12 -7.51 6.46
N ILE A 14 -15.89 -7.10 6.17
CA ILE A 14 -15.28 -7.28 4.84
C ILE A 14 -15.07 -8.77 4.58
N ARG A 15 -14.50 -9.53 5.54
CA ARG A 15 -14.33 -10.98 5.38
C ARG A 15 -15.66 -11.68 5.13
N THR A 16 -16.72 -11.30 5.87
CA THR A 16 -18.07 -11.85 5.67
C THR A 16 -18.60 -11.53 4.27
N GLY A 17 -18.41 -10.30 3.77
CA GLY A 17 -18.79 -9.91 2.41
C GLY A 17 -18.04 -10.71 1.35
N LEU A 18 -16.71 -10.79 1.45
CA LEU A 18 -15.88 -11.57 0.54
C LEU A 18 -16.28 -13.05 0.52
N ARG A 19 -16.53 -13.63 1.70
CA ARG A 19 -17.01 -15.02 1.81
C ARG A 19 -18.34 -15.21 1.09
N THR A 20 -19.26 -14.28 1.23
CA THR A 20 -20.58 -14.36 0.55
C THR A 20 -20.41 -14.34 -0.97
N ILE A 21 -19.56 -13.45 -1.49
CA ILE A 21 -19.28 -13.35 -2.93
C ILE A 21 -18.64 -14.64 -3.46
N LEU A 22 -17.61 -15.13 -2.77
CA LEU A 22 -16.81 -16.27 -3.22
C LEU A 22 -17.58 -17.58 -3.12
N ASN A 23 -18.38 -17.80 -2.06
CA ASN A 23 -19.19 -19.00 -1.91
C ASN A 23 -20.32 -19.10 -2.94
N ALA A 24 -20.71 -18.00 -3.56
CA ALA A 24 -21.67 -17.99 -4.65
C ALA A 24 -21.07 -18.46 -5.99
N GLN A 25 -19.75 -18.63 -6.07
CA GLN A 25 -19.04 -18.96 -7.31
C GLN A 25 -18.63 -20.44 -7.35
N PRO A 26 -19.09 -21.21 -8.34
CA PRO A 26 -18.65 -22.59 -8.53
C PRO A 26 -17.13 -22.66 -8.76
N GLY A 27 -16.47 -23.61 -8.10
CA GLY A 27 -15.03 -23.83 -8.30
C GLY A 27 -14.12 -22.95 -7.43
N LEU A 28 -14.67 -22.10 -6.55
CA LEU A 28 -13.91 -21.38 -5.53
C LEU A 28 -14.21 -21.99 -4.14
N GLU A 29 -13.18 -22.15 -3.32
CA GLU A 29 -13.28 -22.70 -1.97
C GLU A 29 -12.48 -21.83 -0.99
N ILE A 30 -13.13 -21.32 0.05
CA ILE A 30 -12.46 -20.62 1.13
C ILE A 30 -11.91 -21.65 2.11
N VAL A 31 -10.59 -21.74 2.17
CA VAL A 31 -9.91 -22.72 3.04
C VAL A 31 -9.52 -22.14 4.40
N GLY A 32 -9.58 -20.80 4.58
CA GLY A 32 -9.30 -20.16 5.85
C GLY A 32 -9.53 -18.65 5.83
N GLU A 33 -9.60 -18.08 7.03
CA GLU A 33 -9.70 -16.64 7.25
C GLU A 33 -8.67 -16.22 8.30
N ALA A 34 -8.05 -15.05 8.13
CA ALA A 34 -7.09 -14.45 9.05
C ALA A 34 -7.49 -13.02 9.36
N ALA A 35 -7.25 -12.58 10.60
CA ALA A 35 -7.52 -11.22 11.03
C ALA A 35 -6.28 -10.33 11.08
N ASP A 36 -5.10 -10.88 10.85
CA ASP A 36 -3.83 -10.16 10.81
C ASP A 36 -2.78 -10.87 9.94
N GLY A 37 -1.66 -10.18 9.69
CA GLY A 37 -0.60 -10.70 8.83
C GLY A 37 0.12 -11.93 9.37
N ASN A 38 0.25 -12.08 10.71
CA ASN A 38 0.89 -13.27 11.32
C ASN A 38 0.01 -14.51 11.10
N GLU A 39 -1.28 -14.38 11.37
CA GLU A 39 -2.24 -15.44 11.16
C GLU A 39 -2.34 -15.82 9.68
N ALA A 40 -2.34 -14.83 8.79
CA ALA A 40 -2.34 -15.04 7.34
C ALA A 40 -1.14 -15.90 6.89
N LEU A 41 0.07 -15.57 7.34
CA LEU A 41 1.27 -16.36 7.00
C LEU A 41 1.23 -17.77 7.57
N ARG A 42 0.81 -17.92 8.83
CA ARG A 42 0.69 -19.22 9.49
C ARG A 42 -0.33 -20.12 8.77
N LEU A 43 -1.51 -19.59 8.46
CA LEU A 43 -2.56 -20.33 7.77
C LEU A 43 -2.16 -20.65 6.32
N ALA A 44 -1.50 -19.73 5.62
CA ALA A 44 -1.03 -19.99 4.27
C ALA A 44 -0.02 -21.15 4.21
N GLN A 45 0.91 -21.24 5.15
CA GLN A 45 1.85 -22.36 5.24
C GLN A 45 1.16 -23.70 5.52
N LEU A 46 0.15 -23.68 6.40
CA LEU A 46 -0.60 -24.88 6.78
C LEU A 46 -1.55 -25.36 5.67
N LEU A 47 -2.29 -24.44 5.08
CA LEU A 47 -3.38 -24.73 4.17
C LEU A 47 -2.94 -24.78 2.71
N ARG A 48 -1.79 -24.19 2.36
CA ARG A 48 -1.26 -24.11 0.99
C ARG A 48 -2.34 -23.63 0.00
N PRO A 49 -2.89 -22.41 0.16
CA PRO A 49 -3.90 -21.87 -0.74
C PRO A 49 -3.30 -21.56 -2.11
N ASP A 50 -4.14 -21.64 -3.14
CA ASP A 50 -3.78 -21.20 -4.49
C ASP A 50 -3.75 -19.66 -4.55
N VAL A 51 -4.70 -19.02 -3.84
CA VAL A 51 -4.84 -17.56 -3.79
C VAL A 51 -4.94 -17.07 -2.35
N VAL A 52 -4.26 -15.99 -2.05
CA VAL A 52 -4.44 -15.22 -0.81
C VAL A 52 -5.01 -13.85 -1.17
N LEU A 53 -6.19 -13.54 -0.63
CA LEU A 53 -6.76 -12.20 -0.66
C LEU A 53 -6.32 -11.49 0.62
N THR A 54 -5.58 -10.40 0.52
CA THR A 54 -5.05 -9.71 1.71
C THR A 54 -5.38 -8.23 1.69
N ASP A 55 -5.87 -7.71 2.83
CA ASP A 55 -5.95 -6.26 3.01
C ASP A 55 -4.55 -5.66 3.03
N ILE A 56 -4.42 -4.47 2.44
CA ILE A 56 -3.16 -3.72 2.44
C ILE A 56 -2.77 -3.26 3.84
N SER A 57 -3.77 -2.93 4.69
CA SER A 57 -3.58 -2.33 6.02
C SER A 57 -4.10 -3.27 7.09
N MET A 58 -3.24 -4.12 7.63
CA MET A 58 -3.59 -4.99 8.76
C MET A 58 -2.71 -4.70 9.97
N PRO A 59 -3.24 -4.84 11.21
CA PRO A 59 -2.47 -4.64 12.43
C PRO A 59 -1.45 -5.76 12.64
N GLY A 60 -0.52 -5.50 13.56
CA GLY A 60 0.41 -6.51 14.05
C GLY A 60 1.85 -6.34 13.58
N PRO A 61 2.78 -7.12 14.15
CA PRO A 61 4.22 -6.96 13.95
C PRO A 61 4.71 -7.36 12.54
N VAL A 62 3.95 -8.18 11.82
CA VAL A 62 4.26 -8.50 10.41
C VAL A 62 3.90 -7.34 9.50
N GLY A 63 2.91 -6.51 9.90
CA GLY A 63 2.38 -5.45 9.06
C GLY A 63 1.32 -5.92 8.06
N GLY A 64 0.98 -5.04 7.11
CA GLY A 64 -0.10 -5.25 6.16
C GLY A 64 0.25 -6.11 4.95
N GLY A 65 -0.66 -6.12 3.98
CA GLY A 65 -0.63 -7.00 2.82
C GLY A 65 0.63 -6.95 1.97
N ILE A 66 1.32 -5.83 1.89
CA ILE A 66 2.59 -5.72 1.15
C ILE A 66 3.66 -6.62 1.77
N THR A 67 3.84 -6.53 3.11
CA THR A 67 4.81 -7.37 3.83
C THR A 67 4.41 -8.84 3.78
N VAL A 68 3.11 -9.13 3.95
CA VAL A 68 2.57 -10.49 3.80
C VAL A 68 2.87 -11.03 2.42
N THR A 69 2.62 -10.25 1.36
CA THR A 69 2.92 -10.63 -0.03
C THR A 69 4.39 -10.99 -0.21
N LYS A 70 5.30 -10.11 0.23
CA LYS A 70 6.74 -10.37 0.13
C LYS A 70 7.13 -11.69 0.78
N ARG A 71 6.67 -11.94 2.02
CA ARG A 71 6.97 -13.17 2.74
C ARG A 71 6.33 -14.42 2.10
N LEU A 72 5.11 -14.28 1.59
CA LEU A 72 4.46 -15.40 0.89
C LEU A 72 5.21 -15.77 -0.40
N LYS A 73 5.73 -14.80 -1.14
CA LYS A 73 6.56 -15.08 -2.33
C LYS A 73 7.86 -15.82 -2.02
N GLU A 74 8.43 -15.59 -0.84
CA GLU A 74 9.61 -16.33 -0.36
C GLU A 74 9.26 -17.76 0.09
N LEU A 75 8.11 -17.93 0.78
CA LEU A 75 7.71 -19.20 1.41
C LEU A 75 6.89 -20.11 0.49
N LEU A 76 6.05 -19.52 -0.35
CA LEU A 76 5.05 -20.18 -1.20
C LEU A 76 5.01 -19.48 -2.58
N PRO A 77 6.04 -19.64 -3.43
CA PRO A 77 6.17 -18.88 -4.68
C PRO A 77 5.00 -19.10 -5.66
N ASP A 78 4.35 -20.26 -5.60
CA ASP A 78 3.22 -20.61 -6.48
C ASP A 78 1.90 -19.96 -6.02
N THR A 79 1.79 -19.56 -4.74
CA THR A 79 0.60 -18.89 -4.22
C THR A 79 0.45 -17.51 -4.86
N ARG A 80 -0.71 -17.22 -5.41
CA ARG A 80 -1.06 -15.91 -5.98
C ARG A 80 -1.58 -14.99 -4.87
N VAL A 81 -1.09 -13.77 -4.81
CA VAL A 81 -1.54 -12.80 -3.78
C VAL A 81 -2.25 -11.65 -4.47
N LEU A 82 -3.51 -11.44 -4.11
CA LEU A 82 -4.33 -10.30 -4.52
C LEU A 82 -4.48 -9.34 -3.33
N ILE A 83 -4.05 -8.10 -3.52
CA ILE A 83 -4.14 -7.07 -2.48
C ILE A 83 -5.47 -6.32 -2.63
N LEU A 84 -6.19 -6.21 -1.52
CA LEU A 84 -7.41 -5.42 -1.39
C LEU A 84 -7.11 -4.11 -0.65
N THR A 85 -7.67 -3.00 -1.11
CA THR A 85 -7.44 -1.68 -0.50
C THR A 85 -8.66 -0.78 -0.59
N VAL A 86 -8.79 0.13 0.36
CA VAL A 86 -9.76 1.24 0.26
C VAL A 86 -9.15 2.49 -0.39
N HIS A 87 -7.82 2.53 -0.54
CA HIS A 87 -7.07 3.68 -1.03
C HIS A 87 -6.65 3.51 -2.48
N GLU A 88 -6.76 4.58 -3.25
CA GLU A 88 -6.21 4.67 -4.61
C GLU A 88 -4.85 5.38 -4.56
N ASP A 89 -3.87 4.68 -4.00
CA ASP A 89 -2.51 5.20 -3.81
C ASP A 89 -1.55 4.53 -4.80
N GLU A 90 -0.90 5.34 -5.62
CA GLU A 90 0.02 4.88 -6.65
C GLU A 90 1.29 4.26 -6.05
N SER A 91 1.81 4.80 -4.96
CA SER A 91 3.04 4.32 -4.33
C SER A 91 2.83 2.91 -3.76
N LEU A 92 1.69 2.68 -3.11
CA LEU A 92 1.30 1.37 -2.60
C LEU A 92 1.07 0.36 -3.72
N LEU A 93 0.47 0.79 -4.84
CA LEU A 93 0.31 -0.07 -6.02
C LEU A 93 1.67 -0.48 -6.60
N ARG A 94 2.59 0.47 -6.79
CA ARG A 94 3.93 0.18 -7.31
C ARG A 94 4.70 -0.77 -6.39
N GLU A 95 4.62 -0.56 -5.10
CA GLU A 95 5.26 -1.43 -4.13
C GLU A 95 4.63 -2.83 -4.13
N ALA A 96 3.30 -2.95 -4.18
CA ALA A 96 2.59 -4.22 -4.30
C ALA A 96 3.05 -5.03 -5.52
N VAL A 97 3.15 -4.39 -6.68
CA VAL A 97 3.65 -5.02 -7.91
C VAL A 97 5.13 -5.43 -7.75
N ARG A 98 5.97 -4.57 -7.17
CA ARG A 98 7.39 -4.83 -6.95
C ARG A 98 7.65 -6.05 -6.06
N VAL A 99 6.82 -6.26 -5.03
CA VAL A 99 6.94 -7.43 -4.14
C VAL A 99 6.28 -8.69 -4.70
N GLY A 100 5.69 -8.62 -5.91
CA GLY A 100 5.15 -9.77 -6.63
C GLY A 100 3.67 -10.06 -6.36
N ALA A 101 2.86 -9.06 -6.01
CA ALA A 101 1.42 -9.23 -6.00
C ALA A 101 0.91 -9.63 -7.38
N ALA A 102 -0.03 -10.58 -7.44
CA ALA A 102 -0.70 -10.99 -8.65
C ALA A 102 -1.88 -10.07 -9.02
N GLY A 103 -2.28 -9.19 -8.11
CA GLY A 103 -3.27 -8.16 -8.42
C GLY A 103 -3.49 -7.16 -7.30
N TYR A 104 -4.15 -6.06 -7.67
CA TYR A 104 -4.45 -4.94 -6.79
C TYR A 104 -5.88 -4.44 -7.08
N ILE A 105 -6.76 -4.57 -6.10
CA ILE A 105 -8.20 -4.35 -6.23
C ILE A 105 -8.65 -3.34 -5.20
N VAL A 106 -9.47 -2.38 -5.61
CA VAL A 106 -10.12 -1.46 -4.67
C VAL A 106 -11.32 -2.16 -4.03
N LYS A 107 -11.43 -2.19 -2.70
CA LYS A 107 -12.47 -2.92 -1.96
C LYS A 107 -13.90 -2.61 -2.43
N ARG A 108 -14.19 -1.37 -2.87
CA ARG A 108 -15.50 -1.00 -3.42
C ARG A 108 -15.85 -1.71 -4.74
N ALA A 109 -14.86 -2.19 -5.49
CA ALA A 109 -15.05 -2.91 -6.74
C ALA A 109 -14.98 -4.44 -6.56
N ALA A 110 -14.67 -4.92 -5.35
CA ALA A 110 -14.49 -6.35 -5.10
C ALA A 110 -15.76 -7.17 -5.46
N GLU A 111 -16.96 -6.64 -5.24
CA GLU A 111 -18.21 -7.34 -5.56
C GLU A 111 -18.30 -7.72 -7.05
N THR A 112 -17.82 -6.86 -7.94
CA THR A 112 -17.95 -7.03 -9.40
C THR A 112 -16.67 -7.58 -10.06
N GLU A 113 -15.51 -7.40 -9.45
CA GLU A 113 -14.22 -7.65 -10.09
C GLU A 113 -13.41 -8.81 -9.46
N LEU A 114 -13.75 -9.21 -8.23
CA LEU A 114 -12.94 -10.18 -7.48
C LEU A 114 -12.77 -11.52 -8.22
N VAL A 115 -13.85 -12.04 -8.79
CA VAL A 115 -13.82 -13.32 -9.52
C VAL A 115 -12.91 -13.23 -10.74
N SER A 116 -13.06 -12.17 -11.53
CA SER A 116 -12.21 -11.92 -12.72
C SER A 116 -10.74 -11.74 -12.34
N ALA A 117 -10.48 -11.09 -11.20
CA ALA A 117 -9.13 -10.92 -10.70
C ALA A 117 -8.49 -12.24 -10.25
N ILE A 118 -9.25 -13.11 -9.57
CA ILE A 118 -8.81 -14.45 -9.20
C ILE A 118 -8.48 -15.28 -10.45
N GLU A 119 -9.37 -15.27 -11.43
CA GLU A 119 -9.15 -15.97 -12.69
C GLU A 119 -7.90 -15.48 -13.43
N ALA A 120 -7.70 -14.16 -13.51
CA ALA A 120 -6.51 -13.57 -14.12
C ALA A 120 -5.24 -14.00 -13.36
N ALA A 121 -5.23 -13.91 -12.02
CA ALA A 121 -4.12 -14.34 -11.20
C ALA A 121 -3.80 -15.83 -11.40
N MET A 122 -4.79 -16.70 -11.52
CA MET A 122 -4.60 -18.13 -11.76
C MET A 122 -4.00 -18.42 -13.15
N ARG A 123 -4.26 -17.58 -14.15
CA ARG A 123 -3.59 -17.67 -15.46
C ARG A 123 -2.15 -17.15 -15.44
N GLY A 124 -1.75 -16.46 -14.35
CA GLY A 124 -0.46 -15.80 -14.25
C GLY A 124 -0.46 -14.33 -14.73
N ASP A 125 -1.64 -13.79 -15.04
CA ASP A 125 -1.81 -12.40 -15.44
C ASP A 125 -1.80 -11.48 -14.20
N LEU A 126 -1.27 -10.28 -14.35
CA LEU A 126 -1.37 -9.24 -13.33
C LEU A 126 -2.71 -8.51 -13.45
N TYR A 127 -3.54 -8.57 -12.41
CA TYR A 127 -4.80 -7.84 -12.37
C TYR A 127 -4.65 -6.50 -11.62
N ILE A 128 -4.92 -5.40 -12.30
CA ILE A 128 -4.97 -4.08 -11.68
C ILE A 128 -6.31 -3.44 -12.00
N HIS A 129 -7.02 -2.97 -10.95
CA HIS A 129 -8.28 -2.25 -11.14
C HIS A 129 -8.11 -1.10 -12.15
N PRO A 130 -9.03 -0.92 -13.14
CA PRO A 130 -8.86 0.04 -14.24
C PRO A 130 -8.61 1.49 -13.79
N ALA A 131 -9.20 1.94 -12.67
CA ALA A 131 -8.92 3.27 -12.13
C ALA A 131 -7.46 3.43 -11.69
N MET A 132 -6.83 2.35 -11.21
CA MET A 132 -5.43 2.33 -10.77
C MET A 132 -4.45 2.16 -11.93
N THR A 133 -4.87 1.51 -13.00
CA THR A 133 -4.04 1.35 -14.21
C THR A 133 -3.62 2.70 -14.79
N ARG A 134 -4.51 3.70 -14.76
CA ARG A 134 -4.22 5.06 -15.23
C ARG A 134 -3.11 5.75 -14.43
N LEU A 135 -2.96 5.41 -13.15
CA LEU A 135 -1.90 5.95 -12.30
C LEU A 135 -0.53 5.43 -12.72
N LEU A 136 -0.43 4.15 -13.08
CA LEU A 136 0.82 3.55 -13.56
C LEU A 136 1.30 4.16 -14.90
N PHE A 137 0.38 4.56 -15.78
CA PHE A 137 0.70 5.10 -17.10
C PHE A 137 0.92 6.62 -17.12
N LYS A 138 0.53 7.37 -16.07
CA LYS A 138 0.80 8.81 -16.02
C LYS A 138 2.29 9.14 -16.05
N GLU A 139 3.17 8.28 -15.54
CA GLU A 139 4.62 8.50 -15.58
C GLU A 139 5.32 7.90 -16.81
N THR A 140 4.73 6.92 -17.52
CA THR A 140 5.35 6.43 -18.77
C THR A 140 5.31 7.45 -19.91
N ALA A 141 4.44 8.45 -19.83
CA ALA A 141 4.50 9.62 -20.71
C ALA A 141 5.51 10.70 -20.22
N ALA A 142 6.09 10.52 -19.02
CA ALA A 142 7.05 11.42 -18.38
C ALA A 142 8.39 10.74 -18.03
N ALA A 143 8.68 9.55 -18.57
CA ALA A 143 9.99 8.90 -18.40
C ALA A 143 11.02 9.48 -19.39
N ALA A 144 11.26 10.78 -19.27
CA ALA A 144 12.60 11.32 -19.38
C ALA A 144 13.30 11.10 -18.02
N PRO A 145 14.63 10.88 -17.97
CA PRO A 145 15.32 10.61 -16.70
C PRO A 145 15.02 11.74 -15.70
N PRO A 146 14.87 11.45 -14.40
CA PRO A 146 14.53 12.46 -13.42
C PRO A 146 15.69 13.43 -13.26
N SER A 147 15.63 14.52 -14.02
CA SER A 147 16.54 15.68 -13.88
C SER A 147 15.90 16.82 -13.08
N ARG A 148 14.80 16.53 -12.35
CA ARG A 148 14.23 17.49 -11.42
C ARG A 148 14.46 17.03 -9.99
N PRO A 149 15.12 17.84 -9.14
CA PRO A 149 15.25 17.54 -7.72
C PRO A 149 13.86 17.31 -7.12
N LEU A 150 13.71 16.28 -6.28
CA LEU A 150 12.46 15.97 -5.53
C LEU A 150 11.93 17.19 -4.75
N THR A 151 12.81 18.14 -4.45
CA THR A 151 12.47 19.44 -3.85
C THR A 151 11.63 20.36 -4.75
N GLU A 152 11.58 20.15 -6.07
CA GLU A 152 10.69 20.93 -6.96
C GLU A 152 9.20 20.56 -6.83
N ALA A 153 8.89 19.39 -6.23
CA ALA A 153 7.53 19.00 -5.92
C ALA A 153 6.99 19.71 -4.65
N LEU A 154 7.90 20.29 -3.83
CA LEU A 154 7.55 21.00 -2.62
C LEU A 154 7.41 22.50 -2.88
N THR A 155 6.41 23.10 -2.26
CA THR A 155 6.33 24.56 -2.20
C THR A 155 7.43 25.11 -1.30
N GLN A 156 7.79 26.39 -1.48
CA GLN A 156 8.80 27.04 -0.63
C GLN A 156 8.46 26.92 0.87
N ARG A 157 7.18 26.99 1.23
CA ARG A 157 6.73 26.83 2.60
C ARG A 157 6.89 25.41 3.14
N GLU A 158 6.69 24.40 2.31
CA GLU A 158 6.95 23.00 2.67
C GLU A 158 8.45 22.74 2.86
N ILE A 159 9.30 23.37 2.06
CA ILE A 159 10.77 23.32 2.21
C ILE A 159 11.20 23.98 3.52
N ASP A 160 10.67 25.16 3.85
CA ASP A 160 10.98 25.86 5.09
C ASP A 160 10.58 25.01 6.32
N VAL A 161 9.39 24.38 6.27
CA VAL A 161 8.90 23.47 7.32
C VAL A 161 9.78 22.22 7.40
N LEU A 162 10.15 21.62 6.27
CA LEU A 162 11.02 20.44 6.19
C LEU A 162 12.38 20.70 6.87
N ARG A 163 13.04 21.83 6.54
CA ARG A 163 14.33 22.21 7.12
C ARG A 163 14.27 22.36 8.64
N LEU A 164 13.23 23.01 9.15
CA LEU A 164 13.06 23.20 10.59
C LEU A 164 12.73 21.90 11.31
N LEU A 165 11.89 21.03 10.72
CA LEU A 165 11.60 19.69 11.27
C LEU A 165 12.86 18.83 11.35
N ALA A 166 13.70 18.84 10.32
CA ALA A 166 14.95 18.09 10.25
C ALA A 166 15.99 18.64 11.27
N LYS A 167 16.03 19.96 11.49
CA LYS A 167 16.84 20.59 12.55
C LYS A 167 16.31 20.36 13.98
N GLY A 168 15.21 19.61 14.14
CA GLY A 168 14.73 19.22 15.46
C GLY A 168 13.63 20.11 16.05
N TYR A 169 13.18 21.15 15.35
CA TYR A 169 12.14 22.06 15.85
C TYR A 169 10.78 21.35 16.03
N THR A 170 10.06 21.76 17.06
CA THR A 170 8.66 21.35 17.27
C THR A 170 7.71 22.17 16.42
N ASN A 171 6.48 21.67 16.16
CA ASN A 171 5.48 22.42 15.39
C ASN A 171 5.22 23.83 15.95
N ARG A 172 5.28 24.00 17.28
CA ARG A 172 5.13 25.29 17.95
C ARG A 172 6.26 26.25 17.61
N GLN A 173 7.50 25.78 17.73
CA GLN A 173 8.68 26.56 17.38
C GLN A 173 8.72 26.94 15.90
N ILE A 174 8.28 26.03 15.02
CA ILE A 174 8.15 26.29 13.57
C ILE A 174 7.09 27.36 13.31
N ALA A 175 5.96 27.31 14.01
CA ALA A 175 4.90 28.30 13.91
C ALA A 175 5.43 29.70 14.31
N ASP A 176 6.20 29.78 15.40
CA ASP A 176 6.80 31.02 15.88
C ASP A 176 7.83 31.56 14.85
N VAL A 177 8.74 30.70 14.36
CA VAL A 177 9.81 31.09 13.41
C VAL A 177 9.22 31.56 12.07
N LEU A 178 8.20 30.87 11.55
CA LEU A 178 7.63 31.16 10.25
C LEU A 178 6.45 32.15 10.29
N SER A 179 6.09 32.63 11.49
CA SER A 179 4.92 33.50 11.72
C SER A 179 3.62 32.88 11.21
N LEU A 180 3.40 31.59 11.48
CA LEU A 180 2.24 30.80 11.08
C LEU A 180 1.44 30.34 12.30
N SER A 181 0.20 29.89 12.08
CA SER A 181 -0.53 29.16 13.12
C SER A 181 -0.01 27.72 13.24
N MET A 182 -0.13 27.11 14.43
CA MET A 182 0.20 25.67 14.60
C MET A 182 -0.57 24.78 13.61
N ARG A 183 -1.84 25.07 13.40
CA ARG A 183 -2.70 24.34 12.46
C ARG A 183 -2.19 24.43 11.02
N THR A 184 -1.64 25.59 10.64
CA THR A 184 -1.04 25.78 9.30
C THR A 184 0.23 24.96 9.15
N VAL A 185 1.09 24.93 10.19
CA VAL A 185 2.32 24.10 10.21
C VAL A 185 1.98 22.61 10.13
N GLU A 186 0.96 22.14 10.85
CA GLU A 186 0.48 20.76 10.77
C GLU A 186 -0.02 20.41 9.37
N GLY A 187 -0.74 21.32 8.71
CA GLY A 187 -1.16 21.16 7.33
C GLY A 187 0.02 21.03 6.36
N HIS A 188 1.01 21.93 6.45
CA HIS A 188 2.21 21.85 5.62
C HIS A 188 3.01 20.58 5.88
N ARG A 189 3.14 20.15 7.16
CA ARG A 189 3.79 18.90 7.52
C ARG A 189 3.07 17.68 6.93
N SER A 190 1.75 17.63 7.05
CA SER A 190 0.96 16.52 6.48
C SER A 190 1.15 16.43 4.96
N ASN A 191 1.05 17.56 4.26
CA ASN A 191 1.22 17.62 2.82
C ASN A 191 2.63 17.23 2.38
N LEU A 192 3.65 17.72 3.08
CA LEU A 192 5.05 17.40 2.79
C LEU A 192 5.35 15.92 3.04
N MET A 193 4.87 15.33 4.16
CA MET A 193 5.04 13.91 4.46
C MET A 193 4.36 13.04 3.38
N SER A 194 3.15 13.42 2.95
CA SER A 194 2.44 12.74 1.87
C SER A 194 3.16 12.87 0.51
N LYS A 195 3.63 14.07 0.13
CA LYS A 195 4.34 14.30 -1.13
C LYS A 195 5.67 13.55 -1.22
N LEU A 196 6.37 13.40 -0.10
CA LEU A 196 7.65 12.70 -0.02
C LEU A 196 7.51 11.23 0.37
N ASN A 197 6.29 10.76 0.62
CA ASN A 197 5.99 9.41 1.10
C ASN A 197 6.78 9.01 2.35
N LEU A 198 6.91 9.95 3.32
CA LEU A 198 7.61 9.75 4.57
C LEU A 198 6.60 9.50 5.69
N HIS A 199 6.89 8.54 6.57
CA HIS A 199 5.97 8.13 7.64
C HIS A 199 6.51 8.40 9.04
N SER A 200 7.78 8.76 9.14
CA SER A 200 8.43 9.03 10.42
C SER A 200 9.32 10.28 10.37
N ARG A 201 9.62 10.83 11.56
CA ARG A 201 10.57 11.95 11.68
C ARG A 201 11.99 11.52 11.30
N VAL A 202 12.36 10.29 11.57
CA VAL A 202 13.68 9.73 11.24
C VAL A 202 13.88 9.71 9.72
N GLU A 203 12.89 9.20 8.97
CA GLU A 203 12.92 9.22 7.50
C GLU A 203 13.00 10.64 6.94
N LEU A 204 12.29 11.60 7.57
CA LEU A 204 12.33 13.00 7.16
C LEU A 204 13.71 13.62 7.37
N THR A 205 14.38 13.29 8.48
CA THR A 205 15.74 13.80 8.77
C THR A 205 16.75 13.21 7.79
N SER A 206 16.71 11.89 7.55
CA SER A 206 17.55 11.22 6.54
C SER A 206 17.33 11.79 5.14
N PHE A 207 16.08 12.01 4.76
CA PHE A 207 15.75 12.65 3.48
C PHE A 207 16.38 14.05 3.34
N ALA A 208 16.30 14.86 4.41
CA ALA A 208 16.84 16.22 4.40
C ALA A 208 18.38 16.21 4.32
N GLU A 209 19.05 15.25 4.95
CA GLU A 209 20.51 15.03 4.86
C GLU A 209 20.92 14.63 3.45
N ASP A 210 20.27 13.61 2.88
CA ASP A 210 20.57 13.07 1.55
C ASP A 210 20.41 14.12 0.43
N HIS A 211 19.56 15.13 0.65
CA HIS A 211 19.27 16.19 -0.33
C HIS A 211 19.91 17.54 0.00
N GLY A 212 20.82 17.60 0.98
CA GLY A 212 21.57 18.81 1.32
C GLY A 212 20.70 19.97 1.86
N LEU A 213 19.57 19.66 2.50
CA LEU A 213 18.61 20.66 2.98
C LEU A 213 18.91 21.16 4.42
N LEU A 214 19.96 20.64 5.05
CA LEU A 214 20.35 20.96 6.43
C LEU A 214 21.41 22.07 6.52
N GLU A 215 21.94 22.52 5.40
CA GLU A 215 22.88 23.65 5.34
C GLU A 215 22.22 25.00 5.58
#